data_3271b78188fe543fd21420f4db9c5de9
#
_entry.id   3271b78188fe543fd21420f4db9c5de9
#
_cell.length_a   1.000
_cell.length_b   1.000
_cell.length_c   1.000
_cell.angle_alpha   90.00
_cell.angle_beta   90.00
_cell.angle_gamma   90.00
#
_symmetry.space_group_name_H-M   'P 1'
#
loop_
_entity.id
_entity.type
_entity.pdbx_description
1 polymer ?
#
loop_
_entity_poly.entity_id
_entity_poly.type
_entity_poly.pdbx_seq_one_letter_code
_entity_poly.pdbx_strand_id
1 'polypeptide(L)'
;MAIEKAKPLKTMLDKMDADDTVSFHYTSGKLAYDAGPWEFQVVGLPAWRANMGGWGLCAMRFSVPLLFVEEYPDAFRDLFINCARRLRAAHGYAGHSLVLSALRYDENQAFETFLATKLRGFDAGNLVASAATAHLGIKTVSWLTAIDSAYLEKIGGEPAVRSELPMDWFRLFDYGGGLVIQGGPWPEPAPEDEDLPARLVLPDMLLQPVRAPAVRLHYASSESEPRLIGLAAEKWLTRFDVAPEQLMAYKAKLLKEPKIPARPAPPPSADSPSS
;
A
#
# COMPACT_ATOMS: atom_id res chain seq x y z
N MET A 1 -13.65 17.81 -9.52
CA MET A 1 -14.54 18.78 -8.81
C MET A 1 -13.82 19.24 -7.57
N ALA A 2 -13.72 20.53 -7.31
CA ALA A 2 -13.08 21.03 -6.10
C ALA A 2 -13.75 20.42 -4.85
N ILE A 3 -12.97 20.02 -3.88
CA ILE A 3 -13.47 19.38 -2.63
C ILE A 3 -14.56 20.21 -1.95
N GLU A 4 -14.42 21.54 -2.01
CA GLU A 4 -15.41 22.50 -1.47
C GLU A 4 -16.78 22.42 -2.13
N LYS A 5 -16.85 21.93 -3.38
CA LYS A 5 -18.09 21.76 -4.15
C LYS A 5 -18.58 20.30 -4.17
N ALA A 6 -17.86 19.40 -3.53
CA ALA A 6 -18.26 18.00 -3.43
C ALA A 6 -19.52 17.91 -2.57
N LYS A 7 -20.54 17.18 -3.05
CA LYS A 7 -21.65 16.80 -2.19
C LYS A 7 -21.09 16.04 -1.00
N PRO A 8 -21.54 16.32 0.24
CA PRO A 8 -21.09 15.57 1.41
C PRO A 8 -21.25 14.08 1.12
N LEU A 9 -20.17 13.31 1.29
CA LEU A 9 -20.14 11.86 1.10
C LEU A 9 -21.33 11.17 1.79
N LYS A 10 -21.66 11.64 3.00
CA LYS A 10 -22.81 11.16 3.75
C LYS A 10 -24.12 11.27 2.97
N THR A 11 -24.39 12.42 2.33
CA THR A 11 -25.63 12.63 1.55
C THR A 11 -25.72 11.71 0.34
N MET A 12 -24.59 11.25 -0.18
CA MET A 12 -24.55 10.28 -1.27
C MET A 12 -24.79 8.87 -0.73
N LEU A 13 -24.11 8.50 0.36
CA LEU A 13 -24.26 7.19 1.01
C LEU A 13 -25.68 6.97 1.56
N ASP A 14 -26.31 8.00 2.12
CA ASP A 14 -27.69 7.93 2.64
C ASP A 14 -28.75 7.62 1.56
N LYS A 15 -28.37 7.70 0.27
CA LYS A 15 -29.25 7.42 -0.89
C LYS A 15 -28.91 6.10 -1.59
N MET A 16 -27.92 5.38 -1.11
CA MET A 16 -27.44 4.15 -1.73
C MET A 16 -28.02 2.94 -1.02
N ASP A 17 -28.42 1.95 -1.78
CA ASP A 17 -28.81 0.66 -1.27
C ASP A 17 -27.59 -0.24 -1.02
N ALA A 18 -27.77 -1.29 -0.24
CA ALA A 18 -26.71 -2.24 0.08
C ALA A 18 -26.16 -2.98 -1.16
N ASP A 19 -26.95 -3.01 -2.23
CA ASP A 19 -26.60 -3.65 -3.50
C ASP A 19 -25.91 -2.71 -4.50
N ASP A 20 -25.77 -1.43 -4.14
CA ASP A 20 -25.06 -0.47 -4.98
C ASP A 20 -23.56 -0.61 -4.86
N THR A 21 -22.84 -0.40 -5.98
CA THR A 21 -21.39 -0.24 -5.97
C THR A 21 -21.02 1.21 -5.64
N VAL A 22 -20.25 1.42 -4.60
CA VAL A 22 -19.74 2.75 -4.23
C VAL A 22 -18.41 2.99 -4.93
N SER A 23 -18.31 4.09 -5.68
CA SER A 23 -17.03 4.54 -6.21
C SER A 23 -16.92 6.06 -6.14
N PHE A 24 -15.91 6.53 -5.42
CA PHE A 24 -15.60 7.96 -5.31
C PHE A 24 -14.17 8.20 -5.72
N HIS A 25 -13.97 9.27 -6.47
CA HIS A 25 -12.65 9.75 -6.84
C HIS A 25 -12.59 11.26 -6.72
N TYR A 26 -11.61 11.74 -5.97
CA TYR A 26 -11.28 13.15 -5.82
C TYR A 26 -9.84 13.37 -6.23
N THR A 27 -9.60 14.47 -6.95
CA THR A 27 -8.26 14.87 -7.38
C THR A 27 -8.06 16.36 -7.11
N SER A 28 -6.84 16.77 -6.83
CA SER A 28 -6.42 18.17 -6.78
C SER A 28 -6.23 18.78 -8.17
N GLY A 29 -6.40 18.02 -9.24
CA GLY A 29 -6.41 18.53 -10.60
C GLY A 29 -7.54 19.54 -10.85
N LYS A 30 -7.40 20.38 -11.88
CA LYS A 30 -8.40 21.39 -12.23
C LYS A 30 -9.69 20.78 -12.79
N LEU A 31 -9.54 19.65 -13.50
CA LEU A 31 -10.63 18.92 -14.13
C LEU A 31 -10.73 17.51 -13.52
N ALA A 32 -11.87 16.88 -13.65
CA ALA A 32 -12.11 15.54 -13.07
C ALA A 32 -11.21 14.44 -13.65
N TYR A 33 -10.66 14.67 -14.83
CA TYR A 33 -9.73 13.74 -15.49
C TYR A 33 -8.25 14.11 -15.32
N ASP A 34 -7.94 15.22 -14.64
CA ASP A 34 -6.56 15.56 -14.37
C ASP A 34 -6.00 14.69 -13.24
N ALA A 35 -4.82 14.15 -13.46
CA ALA A 35 -4.02 13.56 -12.41
C ALA A 35 -3.46 14.70 -11.53
N GLY A 36 -3.84 14.72 -10.27
CA GLY A 36 -3.32 15.68 -9.29
C GLY A 36 -2.58 14.95 -8.17
N PRO A 37 -1.53 15.55 -7.59
CA PRO A 37 -0.70 14.86 -6.59
C PRO A 37 -1.47 14.50 -5.31
N TRP A 38 -2.55 15.23 -4.99
CA TRP A 38 -3.50 14.83 -3.96
C TRP A 38 -4.68 14.11 -4.60
N GLU A 39 -4.83 12.86 -4.25
CA GLU A 39 -5.90 12.00 -4.75
C GLU A 39 -6.50 11.20 -3.60
N PHE A 40 -7.80 10.97 -3.68
CA PHE A 40 -8.52 10.06 -2.81
C PHE A 40 -9.51 9.25 -3.63
N GLN A 41 -9.44 7.94 -3.51
CA GLN A 41 -10.33 7.02 -4.20
C GLN A 41 -10.85 5.95 -3.24
N VAL A 42 -12.13 5.65 -3.34
CA VAL A 42 -12.79 4.55 -2.60
C VAL A 42 -13.58 3.70 -3.58
N VAL A 43 -13.51 2.41 -3.36
CA VAL A 43 -14.32 1.41 -4.05
C VAL A 43 -14.98 0.53 -3.00
N GLY A 44 -16.30 0.62 -2.90
CA GLY A 44 -17.14 -0.25 -2.07
C GLY A 44 -17.85 -1.26 -2.95
N LEU A 45 -17.77 -2.52 -2.57
CA LEU A 45 -18.46 -3.61 -3.27
C LEU A 45 -19.88 -3.77 -2.74
N PRO A 46 -20.88 -4.13 -3.58
CA PRO A 46 -22.24 -4.37 -3.14
C PRO A 46 -22.33 -5.57 -2.19
N ALA A 47 -23.29 -5.54 -1.27
CA ALA A 47 -23.44 -6.54 -0.21
C ALA A 47 -23.57 -7.99 -0.74
N TRP A 48 -24.24 -8.18 -1.88
CA TRP A 48 -24.39 -9.50 -2.49
C TRP A 48 -23.04 -10.14 -2.88
N ARG A 49 -22.02 -9.33 -3.22
CA ARG A 49 -20.66 -9.85 -3.51
C ARG A 49 -19.97 -10.44 -2.29
N ALA A 50 -20.18 -9.87 -1.11
CA ALA A 50 -19.66 -10.43 0.12
C ALA A 50 -20.22 -11.84 0.39
N ASN A 51 -21.45 -12.11 -0.07
CA ASN A 51 -22.12 -13.42 0.10
C ASN A 51 -21.71 -14.47 -0.94
N MET A 52 -20.98 -14.08 -2.00
CA MET A 52 -20.54 -14.99 -3.06
C MET A 52 -19.17 -15.65 -2.81
N GLY A 53 -18.68 -15.65 -1.58
CA GLY A 53 -17.50 -16.43 -1.20
C GLY A 53 -16.17 -15.85 -1.70
N GLY A 54 -15.94 -14.55 -1.51
CA GLY A 54 -14.59 -14.00 -1.64
C GLY A 54 -14.29 -13.27 -2.95
N TRP A 55 -15.26 -12.61 -3.55
CA TRP A 55 -15.06 -11.82 -4.77
C TRP A 55 -14.66 -10.36 -4.46
N GLY A 56 -13.40 -10.19 -4.04
CA GLY A 56 -12.79 -8.88 -3.82
C GLY A 56 -13.02 -8.29 -2.43
N LEU A 57 -12.36 -7.20 -2.14
CA LEU A 57 -12.49 -6.41 -0.94
C LEU A 57 -12.86 -4.96 -1.31
N CYS A 58 -13.57 -4.28 -0.40
CA CYS A 58 -13.63 -2.82 -0.48
C CYS A 58 -12.22 -2.25 -0.38
N ALA A 59 -11.95 -1.20 -1.12
CA ALA A 59 -10.61 -0.64 -1.18
C ALA A 59 -10.62 0.89 -1.09
N MET A 60 -9.56 1.44 -0.51
CA MET A 60 -9.31 2.87 -0.45
C MET A 60 -7.87 3.15 -0.89
N ARG A 61 -7.69 4.21 -1.65
CA ARG A 61 -6.37 4.76 -2.00
C ARG A 61 -6.37 6.25 -1.73
N PHE A 62 -5.27 6.75 -1.21
CA PHE A 62 -4.97 8.17 -1.19
C PHE A 62 -3.53 8.39 -1.62
N SER A 63 -3.28 9.51 -2.29
CA SER A 63 -1.97 9.92 -2.74
C SER A 63 -1.69 11.34 -2.26
N VAL A 64 -0.43 11.60 -1.99
CA VAL A 64 0.08 12.92 -1.57
C VAL A 64 1.34 13.24 -2.37
N PRO A 65 1.71 14.52 -2.53
CA PRO A 65 3.00 14.87 -3.12
C PRO A 65 4.16 14.22 -2.37
N LEU A 66 5.21 13.82 -3.08
CA LEU A 66 6.41 13.25 -2.47
C LEU A 66 7.01 14.19 -1.42
N LEU A 67 7.09 15.49 -1.71
CA LEU A 67 7.56 16.53 -0.77
C LEU A 67 6.79 16.53 0.56
N PHE A 68 5.49 16.19 0.55
CA PHE A 68 4.73 16.09 1.80
C PHE A 68 5.24 14.95 2.68
N VAL A 69 5.60 13.81 2.07
CA VAL A 69 6.15 12.67 2.82
C VAL A 69 7.56 12.97 3.32
N GLU A 70 8.36 13.70 2.55
CA GLU A 70 9.71 14.12 2.95
C GLU A 70 9.66 15.09 4.13
N GLU A 71 8.74 16.05 4.13
CA GLU A 71 8.59 17.03 5.21
C GLU A 71 7.86 16.46 6.44
N TYR A 72 6.87 15.59 6.22
CA TYR A 72 5.97 15.09 7.27
C TYR A 72 5.81 13.56 7.24
N PRO A 73 6.90 12.76 7.29
CA PRO A 73 6.82 11.30 7.17
C PRO A 73 5.97 10.66 8.28
N ASP A 74 6.06 11.18 9.48
CA ASP A 74 5.28 10.71 10.63
C ASP A 74 3.77 10.99 10.45
N ALA A 75 3.39 12.14 9.94
CA ALA A 75 1.99 12.48 9.68
C ALA A 75 1.38 11.56 8.61
N PHE A 76 2.11 11.27 7.54
CA PHE A 76 1.66 10.32 6.51
C PHE A 76 1.52 8.89 7.06
N ARG A 77 2.53 8.42 7.81
CA ARG A 77 2.47 7.11 8.47
C ARG A 77 1.27 7.01 9.42
N ASP A 78 1.06 8.02 10.26
CA ASP A 78 -0.03 8.02 11.25
C ASP A 78 -1.39 8.08 10.55
N LEU A 79 -1.51 8.79 9.42
CA LEU A 79 -2.69 8.75 8.56
C LEU A 79 -2.94 7.33 8.04
N PHE A 80 -1.91 6.66 7.51
CA PHE A 80 -2.01 5.28 7.01
C PHE A 80 -2.48 4.31 8.11
N ILE A 81 -1.88 4.37 9.30
CA ILE A 81 -2.25 3.54 10.45
C ILE A 81 -3.70 3.81 10.88
N ASN A 82 -4.12 5.09 10.93
CA ASN A 82 -5.49 5.45 11.27
C ASN A 82 -6.50 4.96 10.23
N CYS A 83 -6.16 5.00 8.95
CA CYS A 83 -6.98 4.42 7.89
C CYS A 83 -7.09 2.90 8.05
N ALA A 84 -5.98 2.19 8.26
CA ALA A 84 -5.98 0.74 8.48
C ALA A 84 -6.87 0.36 9.67
N ARG A 85 -6.76 1.09 10.78
CA ARG A 85 -7.59 0.87 11.98
C ARG A 85 -9.08 1.08 11.70
N ARG A 86 -9.45 2.21 11.09
CA ARG A 86 -10.86 2.56 10.84
C ARG A 86 -11.53 1.63 9.84
N LEU A 87 -10.80 1.21 8.84
CA LEU A 87 -11.27 0.28 7.81
C LEU A 87 -11.24 -1.18 8.27
N ARG A 88 -10.59 -1.49 9.39
CA ARG A 88 -10.26 -2.88 9.76
C ARG A 88 -9.60 -3.58 8.59
N ALA A 89 -8.57 -2.94 8.03
CA ALA A 89 -7.97 -3.38 6.79
C ALA A 89 -7.44 -4.82 6.91
N ALA A 90 -7.79 -5.68 5.96
CA ALA A 90 -7.20 -7.00 5.86
C ALA A 90 -5.71 -6.90 5.51
N HIS A 91 -5.38 -6.03 4.55
CA HIS A 91 -4.01 -5.64 4.22
C HIS A 91 -3.98 -4.25 3.58
N GLY A 92 -2.80 -3.67 3.53
CA GLY A 92 -2.57 -2.37 2.89
C GLY A 92 -1.08 -2.09 2.71
N TYR A 93 -0.75 -1.15 1.86
CA TYR A 93 0.64 -0.77 1.60
C TYR A 93 0.71 0.70 1.17
N ALA A 94 1.83 1.33 1.49
CA ALA A 94 2.13 2.69 1.06
C ALA A 94 3.61 2.84 0.69
N GLY A 95 3.87 3.47 -0.44
CA GLY A 95 5.18 3.73 -1.01
C GLY A 95 5.08 4.61 -2.25
N HIS A 96 6.07 4.58 -3.09
CA HIS A 96 6.06 5.31 -4.36
C HIS A 96 5.00 4.75 -5.31
N SER A 97 4.25 5.63 -5.95
CA SER A 97 3.29 5.29 -6.98
C SER A 97 3.10 6.44 -7.97
N LEU A 98 2.56 6.15 -9.14
CA LEU A 98 2.15 7.15 -10.10
C LEU A 98 0.68 7.50 -9.87
N VAL A 99 0.37 8.79 -9.82
CA VAL A 99 -1.02 9.25 -9.81
C VAL A 99 -1.47 9.38 -11.26
N LEU A 100 -2.38 8.52 -11.66
CA LEU A 100 -2.95 8.50 -13.01
C LEU A 100 -4.35 9.08 -13.01
N SER A 101 -4.76 9.64 -14.15
CA SER A 101 -6.14 10.05 -14.35
C SER A 101 -7.10 8.86 -14.16
N ALA A 102 -8.04 8.95 -13.21
CA ALA A 102 -9.00 7.89 -12.99
C ALA A 102 -9.94 7.63 -14.18
N LEU A 103 -10.21 8.66 -14.99
CA LEU A 103 -11.08 8.56 -16.18
C LEU A 103 -10.33 8.13 -17.45
N ARG A 104 -9.00 8.26 -17.45
CA ARG A 104 -8.12 7.89 -18.58
C ARG A 104 -7.03 6.93 -18.16
N TYR A 105 -7.32 6.11 -17.16
CA TYR A 105 -6.37 5.18 -16.61
C TYR A 105 -5.79 4.26 -17.69
N ASP A 106 -6.65 3.75 -18.57
CA ASP A 106 -6.27 2.80 -19.62
C ASP A 106 -5.26 3.38 -20.62
N GLU A 107 -5.35 4.69 -20.89
CA GLU A 107 -4.42 5.38 -21.79
C GLU A 107 -3.00 5.48 -21.21
N ASN A 108 -2.85 5.39 -19.88
CA ASN A 108 -1.58 5.62 -19.17
C ASN A 108 -0.94 4.33 -18.62
N GLN A 109 -1.56 3.17 -18.81
CA GLN A 109 -1.03 1.89 -18.30
C GLN A 109 0.37 1.57 -18.80
N ALA A 110 0.69 1.91 -20.05
CA ALA A 110 2.01 1.68 -20.63
C ALA A 110 3.09 2.47 -19.88
N PHE A 111 2.81 3.71 -19.50
CA PHE A 111 3.75 4.54 -18.74
C PHE A 111 3.93 4.04 -17.31
N GLU A 112 2.84 3.62 -16.64
CA GLU A 112 2.91 2.98 -15.32
C GLU A 112 3.74 1.70 -15.38
N THR A 113 3.52 0.85 -16.40
CA THR A 113 4.31 -0.37 -16.63
C THR A 113 5.79 -0.07 -16.80
N PHE A 114 6.13 0.95 -17.60
CA PHE A 114 7.51 1.38 -17.78
C PHE A 114 8.16 1.79 -16.46
N LEU A 115 7.49 2.64 -15.67
CA LEU A 115 8.02 3.07 -14.37
C LEU A 115 8.13 1.91 -13.38
N ALA A 116 7.11 1.05 -13.28
CA ALA A 116 7.13 -0.10 -12.39
C ALA A 116 8.19 -1.15 -12.75
N THR A 117 8.63 -1.17 -14.02
CA THR A 117 9.76 -2.00 -14.44
C THR A 117 11.10 -1.35 -14.06
N LYS A 118 11.21 -0.03 -14.16
CA LYS A 118 12.44 0.71 -13.84
C LYS A 118 12.65 0.92 -12.34
N LEU A 119 11.57 1.00 -11.57
CA LEU A 119 11.56 1.26 -10.14
C LEU A 119 10.81 0.14 -9.42
N ARG A 120 11.53 -0.88 -8.95
CA ARG A 120 10.93 -2.09 -8.36
C ARG A 120 10.18 -1.82 -7.06
N GLY A 121 10.52 -0.76 -6.32
CA GLY A 121 9.79 -0.29 -5.12
C GLY A 121 8.48 0.45 -5.42
N PHE A 122 8.17 0.62 -6.72
CA PHE A 122 7.01 1.37 -7.18
C PHE A 122 5.74 0.51 -7.13
N ASP A 123 4.66 1.05 -6.54
CA ASP A 123 3.36 0.41 -6.60
C ASP A 123 2.67 0.70 -7.94
N ALA A 124 2.08 -0.32 -8.53
CA ALA A 124 1.38 -0.24 -9.80
C ALA A 124 -0.02 -0.87 -9.70
N GLY A 125 -0.89 -0.42 -10.54
CA GLY A 125 -2.19 -1.04 -10.76
C GLY A 125 -3.38 -0.16 -10.37
N ASN A 126 -4.48 -0.44 -11.05
CA ASN A 126 -5.77 0.17 -10.80
C ASN A 126 -6.40 -0.36 -9.51
N LEU A 127 -6.96 0.53 -8.69
CA LEU A 127 -7.58 0.16 -7.41
C LEU A 127 -8.72 -0.84 -7.58
N VAL A 128 -9.59 -0.64 -8.59
CA VAL A 128 -10.74 -1.51 -8.85
C VAL A 128 -10.29 -2.91 -9.29
N ALA A 129 -9.30 -2.97 -10.19
CA ALA A 129 -8.73 -4.24 -10.65
C ALA A 129 -8.05 -4.99 -9.50
N SER A 130 -7.25 -4.29 -8.69
CA SER A 130 -6.56 -4.87 -7.53
C SER A 130 -7.53 -5.33 -6.44
N ALA A 131 -8.59 -4.57 -6.16
CA ALA A 131 -9.63 -4.93 -5.17
C ALA A 131 -10.31 -6.26 -5.50
N ALA A 132 -10.47 -6.58 -6.78
CA ALA A 132 -11.10 -7.83 -7.23
C ALA A 132 -10.32 -9.09 -6.79
N THR A 133 -9.01 -9.01 -6.63
CA THR A 133 -8.14 -10.13 -6.21
C THR A 133 -7.58 -9.97 -4.80
N ALA A 134 -7.87 -8.87 -4.11
CA ALA A 134 -7.31 -8.54 -2.80
C ALA A 134 -7.65 -9.57 -1.70
N HIS A 135 -8.75 -10.30 -1.83
CA HIS A 135 -9.15 -11.37 -0.91
C HIS A 135 -8.26 -12.63 -0.99
N LEU A 136 -7.47 -12.77 -2.06
CA LEU A 136 -6.60 -13.94 -2.25
C LEU A 136 -5.31 -13.86 -1.42
N GLY A 137 -4.94 -12.67 -0.95
CA GLY A 137 -3.73 -12.45 -0.17
C GLY A 137 -3.17 -11.04 -0.39
N ILE A 138 -2.01 -10.78 0.19
CA ILE A 138 -1.34 -9.49 0.02
C ILE A 138 -0.78 -9.33 -1.42
N LYS A 139 -0.90 -8.13 -1.97
CA LYS A 139 -0.40 -7.80 -3.32
C LYS A 139 1.12 -7.59 -3.33
N THR A 140 1.67 -6.97 -2.30
CA THR A 140 3.08 -6.55 -2.26
C THR A 140 3.50 -6.18 -0.86
N VAL A 141 4.79 -5.97 -0.69
CA VAL A 141 5.36 -5.20 0.42
C VAL A 141 5.75 -3.81 -0.05
N SER A 142 5.79 -2.85 0.87
CA SER A 142 6.21 -1.49 0.59
C SER A 142 6.79 -0.85 1.85
N TRP A 143 7.11 0.44 1.81
CA TRP A 143 7.59 1.20 2.97
C TRP A 143 6.70 1.00 4.19
N LEU A 144 5.37 1.11 4.03
CA LEU A 144 4.40 0.70 5.03
C LEU A 144 3.60 -0.49 4.49
N THR A 145 3.54 -1.56 5.25
CA THR A 145 2.77 -2.76 4.91
C THR A 145 1.89 -3.12 6.09
N ALA A 146 0.57 -3.07 5.92
CA ALA A 146 -0.42 -3.49 6.91
C ALA A 146 -0.87 -4.92 6.61
N ILE A 147 -0.98 -5.73 7.65
CA ILE A 147 -1.56 -7.08 7.61
C ILE A 147 -2.47 -7.28 8.83
N ASP A 148 -3.60 -7.94 8.66
CA ASP A 148 -4.50 -8.24 9.76
C ASP A 148 -3.99 -9.40 10.63
N SER A 149 -4.70 -9.65 11.74
CA SER A 149 -4.36 -10.72 12.67
C SER A 149 -4.40 -12.11 12.01
N ALA A 150 -5.29 -12.34 11.03
CA ALA A 150 -5.40 -13.63 10.37
C ALA A 150 -4.19 -13.92 9.45
N TYR A 151 -3.68 -12.91 8.75
CA TYR A 151 -2.42 -13.02 8.01
C TYR A 151 -1.23 -13.10 8.95
N LEU A 152 -1.23 -12.32 10.03
CA LEU A 152 -0.17 -12.32 11.03
C LEU A 152 -0.01 -13.71 11.69
N GLU A 153 -1.10 -14.36 12.05
CA GLU A 153 -1.09 -15.73 12.61
C GLU A 153 -0.47 -16.74 11.64
N LYS A 154 -0.79 -16.66 10.34
CA LYS A 154 -0.27 -17.58 9.33
C LYS A 154 1.25 -17.52 9.17
N ILE A 155 1.88 -16.41 9.51
CA ILE A 155 3.34 -16.23 9.43
C ILE A 155 4.04 -16.42 10.78
N GLY A 156 3.33 -16.89 11.82
CA GLY A 156 3.88 -17.16 13.15
C GLY A 156 3.73 -16.01 14.16
N GLY A 157 2.88 -15.03 13.86
CA GLY A 157 2.54 -13.93 14.76
C GLY A 157 3.59 -12.83 14.85
N GLU A 158 3.35 -11.84 15.70
CA GLU A 158 4.30 -10.75 15.94
C GLU A 158 5.69 -11.23 16.42
N PRO A 159 5.84 -12.30 17.23
CA PRO A 159 7.15 -12.83 17.58
C PRO A 159 7.98 -13.24 16.35
N ALA A 160 7.38 -13.86 15.35
CA ALA A 160 8.08 -14.20 14.11
C ALA A 160 8.52 -12.96 13.34
N VAL A 161 7.65 -11.94 13.25
CA VAL A 161 8.00 -10.65 12.62
C VAL A 161 9.19 -10.01 13.33
N ARG A 162 9.20 -9.97 14.66
CA ARG A 162 10.29 -9.38 15.44
C ARG A 162 11.61 -10.17 15.36
N SER A 163 11.54 -11.48 15.16
CA SER A 163 12.73 -12.31 15.02
C SER A 163 13.41 -12.13 13.65
N GLU A 164 12.61 -11.90 12.61
CA GLU A 164 13.09 -11.79 11.23
C GLU A 164 13.43 -10.36 10.82
N LEU A 165 12.75 -9.36 11.40
CA LEU A 165 12.87 -7.96 11.04
C LEU A 165 13.47 -7.14 12.19
N PRO A 166 14.79 -6.83 12.17
CA PRO A 166 15.46 -6.08 13.26
C PRO A 166 14.90 -4.66 13.41
N MET A 167 14.57 -4.28 14.66
CA MET A 167 13.83 -3.04 14.99
C MET A 167 14.60 -1.74 14.74
N ASP A 168 15.89 -1.78 14.46
CA ASP A 168 16.69 -0.62 14.03
C ASP A 168 16.28 -0.15 12.61
N TRP A 169 15.87 -1.08 11.75
CA TRP A 169 15.47 -0.84 10.36
C TRP A 169 13.99 -0.98 10.12
N PHE A 170 13.27 -1.63 11.05
CA PHE A 170 11.84 -1.84 10.97
C PHE A 170 11.15 -1.29 12.21
N ARG A 171 9.94 -0.78 12.05
CA ARG A 171 9.04 -0.45 13.16
C ARG A 171 7.72 -1.15 12.98
N LEU A 172 7.13 -1.54 14.09
CA LEU A 172 5.86 -2.22 14.14
C LEU A 172 4.85 -1.34 14.86
N PHE A 173 3.66 -1.19 14.28
CA PHE A 173 2.57 -0.41 14.85
C PHE A 173 1.31 -1.26 14.87
N ASP A 174 0.76 -1.48 16.04
CA ASP A 174 -0.55 -2.10 16.20
C ASP A 174 -1.63 -1.11 15.76
N TYR A 175 -2.53 -1.55 14.87
CA TYR A 175 -3.70 -0.76 14.48
C TYR A 175 -5.03 -1.29 15.06
N GLY A 176 -4.98 -2.20 16.04
CA GLY A 176 -6.14 -2.76 16.74
C GLY A 176 -6.84 -3.92 16.01
N GLY A 177 -6.32 -4.38 14.89
CA GLY A 177 -6.83 -5.51 14.12
C GLY A 177 -5.72 -6.22 13.36
N GLY A 178 -4.47 -5.83 13.58
CA GLY A 178 -3.29 -6.34 12.92
C GLY A 178 -2.11 -5.39 13.10
N LEU A 179 -1.11 -5.53 12.26
CA LEU A 179 0.17 -4.90 12.39
C LEU A 179 0.54 -4.10 11.13
N VAL A 180 1.06 -2.88 11.30
CA VAL A 180 1.76 -2.15 10.24
C VAL A 180 3.25 -2.33 10.43
N ILE A 181 3.92 -2.82 9.39
CA ILE A 181 5.37 -2.94 9.30
C ILE A 181 5.88 -1.73 8.50
N GLN A 182 6.72 -0.90 9.10
CA GLN A 182 7.46 0.15 8.42
C GLN A 182 8.87 -0.35 8.09
N GLY A 183 9.25 -0.35 6.82
CA GLY A 183 10.59 -0.73 6.33
C GLY A 183 11.45 0.48 6.00
N GLY A 184 12.30 0.89 6.95
CA GLY A 184 13.18 2.05 6.77
C GLY A 184 12.55 3.41 7.05
N PRO A 185 13.34 4.48 7.00
CA PRO A 185 12.88 5.84 7.33
C PRO A 185 11.92 6.44 6.29
N TRP A 186 12.05 6.08 5.02
CA TRP A 186 11.23 6.56 3.88
C TRP A 186 11.02 5.49 2.81
N PRO A 187 10.07 5.76 1.88
CA PRO A 187 9.82 4.86 0.76
C PRO A 187 11.08 4.69 -0.10
N GLU A 188 11.26 3.47 -0.62
CA GLU A 188 12.42 3.08 -1.42
C GLU A 188 12.00 2.88 -2.88
N PRO A 189 12.58 3.59 -3.87
CA PRO A 189 12.24 3.41 -5.28
C PRO A 189 12.79 2.11 -5.87
N ALA A 190 13.91 1.59 -5.36
CA ALA A 190 14.57 0.36 -5.79
C ALA A 190 14.79 0.30 -7.32
N PRO A 191 15.70 1.11 -7.91
CA PRO A 191 16.00 1.11 -9.32
C PRO A 191 16.35 -0.28 -9.85
N GLU A 192 16.01 -0.56 -11.12
CA GLU A 192 16.21 -1.87 -11.74
C GLU A 192 17.70 -2.26 -11.85
N ASP A 193 18.56 -1.28 -12.10
CA ASP A 193 20.00 -1.42 -12.25
C ASP A 193 20.77 -1.48 -10.93
N GLU A 194 20.10 -1.31 -9.80
CA GLU A 194 20.69 -1.44 -8.47
C GLU A 194 20.30 -2.77 -7.83
N ASP A 195 21.03 -3.17 -6.83
CA ASP A 195 20.66 -4.32 -5.99
C ASP A 195 19.37 -4.06 -5.23
N LEU A 196 18.53 -5.10 -5.08
CA LEU A 196 17.32 -5.03 -4.25
C LEU A 196 17.64 -4.56 -2.82
N PRO A 197 16.88 -3.59 -2.28
CA PRO A 197 16.98 -3.19 -0.89
C PRO A 197 16.56 -4.32 0.06
N ALA A 198 17.36 -4.58 1.09
CA ALA A 198 17.04 -5.61 2.09
C ALA A 198 15.74 -5.26 2.84
N ARG A 199 15.42 -3.97 3.00
CA ARG A 199 14.18 -3.49 3.62
C ARG A 199 12.91 -3.85 2.85
N LEU A 200 13.01 -4.23 1.57
CA LEU A 200 11.88 -4.76 0.78
C LEU A 200 11.93 -6.29 0.68
N VAL A 201 13.13 -6.87 0.52
CA VAL A 201 13.32 -8.33 0.38
C VAL A 201 12.95 -9.08 1.67
N LEU A 202 13.43 -8.63 2.83
CA LEU A 202 13.21 -9.37 4.08
C LEU A 202 11.73 -9.45 4.47
N PRO A 203 10.94 -8.36 4.47
CA PRO A 203 9.51 -8.48 4.75
C PRO A 203 8.76 -9.21 3.63
N ASP A 204 9.18 -9.13 2.36
CA ASP A 204 8.54 -9.86 1.27
C ASP A 204 8.70 -11.38 1.44
N MET A 205 9.91 -11.84 1.77
CA MET A 205 10.17 -13.26 2.07
C MET A 205 9.40 -13.74 3.30
N LEU A 206 9.31 -12.92 4.36
CA LEU A 206 8.51 -13.24 5.55
C LEU A 206 7.02 -13.37 5.22
N LEU A 207 6.48 -12.50 4.36
CA LEU A 207 5.08 -12.44 4.00
C LEU A 207 4.70 -13.34 2.81
N GLN A 208 5.67 -14.04 2.21
CA GLN A 208 5.42 -14.95 1.08
C GLN A 208 4.29 -15.97 1.33
N PRO A 209 4.15 -16.59 2.54
CA PRO A 209 3.05 -17.53 2.79
C PRO A 209 1.64 -16.93 2.71
N VAL A 210 1.51 -15.62 2.79
CA VAL A 210 0.23 -14.88 2.71
C VAL A 210 0.10 -14.01 1.48
N ARG A 211 1.06 -14.10 0.54
CA ARG A 211 1.01 -13.42 -0.74
C ARG A 211 -0.10 -13.98 -1.61
N ALA A 212 -0.80 -13.10 -2.33
CA ALA A 212 -1.78 -13.52 -3.32
C ALA A 212 -1.12 -14.36 -4.42
N PRO A 213 -1.71 -15.48 -4.83
CA PRO A 213 -1.16 -16.32 -5.91
C PRO A 213 -1.22 -15.63 -7.27
N ALA A 214 -2.10 -14.64 -7.42
CA ALA A 214 -2.25 -13.83 -8.61
C ALA A 214 -2.79 -12.44 -8.25
N VAL A 215 -2.44 -11.43 -9.05
CA VAL A 215 -2.92 -10.05 -8.89
C VAL A 215 -3.46 -9.53 -10.22
N ARG A 216 -4.46 -8.66 -10.13
CA ARG A 216 -4.93 -7.87 -11.25
C ARG A 216 -4.40 -6.45 -11.09
N LEU A 217 -3.49 -6.04 -11.96
CA LEU A 217 -2.91 -4.70 -11.93
C LEU A 217 -3.56 -3.80 -12.99
N HIS A 218 -3.67 -4.29 -14.22
CA HIS A 218 -4.24 -3.57 -15.35
C HIS A 218 -5.47 -4.28 -15.91
N TYR A 219 -6.25 -3.56 -16.71
CA TYR A 219 -7.35 -4.14 -17.46
C TYR A 219 -6.84 -4.77 -18.76
N ALA A 220 -7.29 -5.99 -19.03
CA ALA A 220 -6.93 -6.70 -20.26
C ALA A 220 -7.58 -6.09 -21.52
N SER A 221 -8.67 -5.34 -21.35
CA SER A 221 -9.40 -4.69 -22.45
C SER A 221 -8.75 -3.41 -22.97
N SER A 222 -7.72 -2.88 -22.28
CA SER A 222 -7.00 -1.71 -22.77
C SER A 222 -6.18 -2.05 -24.03
N GLU A 223 -6.08 -1.12 -24.98
CA GLU A 223 -5.23 -1.21 -26.16
C GLU A 223 -3.80 -0.68 -25.89
N SER A 224 -3.58 -0.04 -24.76
CA SER A 224 -2.28 0.53 -24.37
C SER A 224 -1.29 -0.58 -24.03
N GLU A 225 -0.12 -0.58 -24.65
CA GLU A 225 0.98 -1.54 -24.39
C GLU A 225 2.29 -0.80 -24.08
N PRO A 226 3.17 -1.32 -23.21
CA PRO A 226 3.05 -2.58 -22.45
C PRO A 226 2.11 -2.49 -21.27
N ARG A 227 1.59 -3.64 -20.77
CA ARG A 227 0.68 -3.75 -19.61
C ARG A 227 1.16 -4.77 -18.61
N LEU A 228 0.83 -4.56 -17.33
CA LEU A 228 1.06 -5.52 -16.25
C LEU A 228 -0.12 -6.51 -16.16
N ILE A 229 -0.17 -7.45 -17.10
CA ILE A 229 -1.13 -8.56 -17.15
C ILE A 229 -0.39 -9.90 -17.36
N GLY A 230 -1.02 -11.02 -17.00
CA GLY A 230 -0.43 -12.36 -17.16
C GLY A 230 0.99 -12.44 -16.58
N LEU A 231 1.94 -12.94 -17.36
CA LEU A 231 3.35 -13.11 -16.94
C LEU A 231 4.02 -11.80 -16.48
N ALA A 232 3.64 -10.65 -17.03
CA ALA A 232 4.19 -9.37 -16.56
C ALA A 232 3.70 -9.02 -15.16
N ALA A 233 2.44 -9.30 -14.85
CA ALA A 233 1.90 -9.13 -13.49
C ALA A 233 2.52 -10.13 -12.50
N GLU A 234 2.76 -11.37 -12.90
CA GLU A 234 3.43 -12.39 -12.09
C GLU A 234 4.88 -11.98 -11.78
N LYS A 235 5.64 -11.52 -12.77
CA LYS A 235 6.99 -10.98 -12.57
C LYS A 235 7.00 -9.77 -11.62
N TRP A 236 6.01 -8.90 -11.75
CA TRP A 236 5.89 -7.76 -10.85
C TRP A 236 5.56 -8.23 -9.42
N LEU A 237 4.69 -9.22 -9.25
CA LEU A 237 4.31 -9.77 -7.96
C LEU A 237 5.50 -10.39 -7.22
N THR A 238 6.39 -11.06 -7.94
CA THR A 238 7.55 -11.79 -7.41
C THR A 238 8.87 -10.99 -7.51
N ARG A 239 8.80 -9.68 -7.75
CA ARG A 239 9.97 -8.85 -8.05
C ARG A 239 10.98 -8.70 -6.89
N PHE A 240 10.59 -9.06 -5.67
CA PHE A 240 11.44 -9.06 -4.50
C PHE A 240 11.85 -10.47 -4.06
N ASP A 241 11.41 -11.50 -4.77
CA ASP A 241 11.78 -12.87 -4.46
C ASP A 241 13.28 -13.09 -4.68
N VAL A 242 13.89 -13.74 -3.71
CA VAL A 242 15.28 -14.18 -3.76
C VAL A 242 15.37 -15.64 -3.38
N ALA A 243 16.42 -16.32 -3.83
CA ALA A 243 16.65 -17.69 -3.41
C ALA A 243 16.90 -17.76 -1.89
N PRO A 244 16.40 -18.79 -1.18
CA PRO A 244 16.56 -18.91 0.27
C PRO A 244 18.01 -18.79 0.74
N GLU A 245 18.96 -19.26 -0.07
CA GLU A 245 20.41 -19.20 0.21
C GLU A 245 20.94 -17.77 0.24
N GLN A 246 20.27 -16.84 -0.44
CA GLN A 246 20.67 -15.44 -0.49
C GLN A 246 20.17 -14.64 0.73
N LEU A 247 19.25 -15.19 1.52
CA LEU A 247 18.61 -14.47 2.62
C LEU A 247 19.62 -13.95 3.66
N MET A 248 20.65 -14.76 3.96
CA MET A 248 21.71 -14.33 4.87
C MET A 248 22.52 -13.16 4.33
N ALA A 249 22.74 -13.11 3.01
CA ALA A 249 23.41 -11.98 2.37
C ALA A 249 22.58 -10.70 2.47
N TYR A 250 21.23 -10.80 2.33
CA TYR A 250 20.34 -9.67 2.54
C TYR A 250 20.28 -9.21 4.00
N LYS A 251 20.30 -10.12 4.98
CA LYS A 251 20.44 -9.75 6.39
C LYS A 251 21.75 -8.99 6.67
N ALA A 252 22.85 -9.39 6.04
CA ALA A 252 24.13 -8.66 6.11
C ALA A 252 24.09 -7.32 5.36
N LYS A 253 23.41 -7.25 4.21
CA LYS A 253 23.21 -6.01 3.43
C LYS A 253 22.42 -4.98 4.23
N LEU A 254 21.38 -5.41 4.98
CA LEU A 254 20.56 -4.54 5.82
C LEU A 254 21.40 -3.68 6.77
N LEU A 255 22.53 -4.21 7.29
CA LEU A 255 23.42 -3.48 8.20
C LEU A 255 24.03 -2.21 7.57
N LYS A 256 24.02 -2.10 6.23
CA LYS A 256 24.53 -0.94 5.48
C LYS A 256 23.44 0.03 5.08
N GLU A 257 22.16 -0.36 5.23
CA GLU A 257 21.04 0.48 4.88
C GLU A 257 20.71 1.49 5.99
N PRO A 258 20.04 2.62 5.66
CA PRO A 258 19.66 3.62 6.64
C PRO A 258 18.75 3.05 7.73
N LYS A 259 19.13 3.29 9.00
CA LYS A 259 18.28 2.96 10.14
C LYS A 259 17.14 3.97 10.28
N ILE A 260 16.06 3.53 10.91
CA ILE A 260 14.99 4.44 11.30
C ILE A 260 15.48 5.28 12.49
N PRO A 261 15.48 6.64 12.42
CA PRO A 261 15.90 7.49 13.51
C PRO A 261 15.16 7.17 14.81
N ALA A 262 15.85 7.18 15.94
CA ALA A 262 15.20 7.06 17.23
C ALA A 262 14.14 8.17 17.39
N ARG A 263 12.95 7.81 17.89
CA ARG A 263 11.92 8.81 18.16
C ARG A 263 12.45 9.76 19.24
N PRO A 264 12.44 11.10 19.04
CA PRO A 264 12.79 12.00 20.13
C PRO A 264 11.90 11.70 21.34
N ALA A 265 12.50 11.71 22.53
CA ALA A 265 11.73 11.54 23.76
C ALA A 265 10.60 12.58 23.79
N PRO A 266 9.38 12.21 24.21
CA PRO A 266 8.33 13.19 24.38
C PRO A 266 8.86 14.29 25.33
N PRO A 267 8.53 15.58 25.09
CA PRO A 267 8.90 16.64 25.99
C PRO A 267 8.42 16.26 27.41
N PRO A 268 9.21 16.55 28.45
CA PRO A 268 8.80 16.27 29.82
C PRO A 268 7.41 16.89 30.03
N SER A 269 6.46 16.09 30.51
CA SER A 269 5.13 16.58 30.85
C SER A 269 5.32 17.78 31.76
N ALA A 270 4.79 18.94 31.35
CA ALA A 270 4.75 20.10 32.22
C ALA A 270 3.99 19.69 33.47
N ASP A 271 4.71 19.59 34.59
CA ASP A 271 4.14 19.22 35.87
C ASP A 271 2.93 20.09 36.14
N SER A 272 1.82 19.42 36.42
CA SER A 272 0.62 20.07 36.91
C SER A 272 1.01 20.87 38.19
N PRO A 273 0.65 22.14 38.33
CA PRO A 273 0.97 22.89 39.52
C PRO A 273 0.31 22.18 40.71
N SER A 274 1.14 21.78 41.66
CA SER A 274 0.69 21.31 42.98
C SER A 274 -0.17 22.38 43.62
N SER A 275 -1.42 22.06 43.79
CA SER A 275 -2.40 22.80 44.63
C SER A 275 -2.01 22.72 46.11
#